data_5c4e6859339289f07fd09d4a717a35bb
#
_entry.id   5c4e6859339289f07fd09d4a717a35bb
#
_cell.length_a   1.000
_cell.length_b   1.000
_cell.length_c   1.000
_cell.angle_alpha   90.00
_cell.angle_beta   90.00
_cell.angle_gamma   90.00
#
_symmetry.space_group_name_H-M   'P 1'
#
loop_
_entity.id
_entity.type
_entity.pdbx_description
1 polymer ?
#
loop_
_entity_poly.entity_id
_entity_poly.type
_entity_poly.pdbx_seq_one_letter_code
_entity_poly.pdbx_strand_id
1 'polypeptide(L)'
;MIAKISHGSSLYGVLAYNQLKVDERHADVLFTSRIIEPQGDNPYTIGHLSRSFGDYLTANRKTEKPVLHISLNPDPKDCLSEERFVSLAEEYMRRMGFGDQPYIVYRHNDIGREHLHIVSVRVDETGRAISDSYEHGRSMKVCRELERQFGFVPATPKQWKEGLPLSPVGYGDGNLKGQLAGVIRPLAREWRFRTLGEYRAVLSLYGITVDEVKAVSYTHLRAHETKA
;
A
#
# COMPACT_ATOMS: atom_id res chain seq x y z
N MET A 1 13.24 1.20 3.43
CA MET A 1 11.92 1.86 3.22
C MET A 1 10.98 0.96 2.43
N ILE A 2 9.70 0.91 2.79
CA ILE A 2 8.66 0.13 2.10
C ILE A 2 7.54 1.07 1.69
N ALA A 3 7.14 1.05 0.42
CA ALA A 3 5.94 1.72 -0.06
C ALA A 3 4.80 0.72 -0.25
N LYS A 4 3.58 1.13 0.09
CA LYS A 4 2.35 0.41 -0.23
C LYS A 4 1.49 1.34 -1.05
N ILE A 5 0.99 0.86 -2.18
CA ILE A 5 0.13 1.61 -3.10
C ILE A 5 -1.22 0.92 -3.15
N SER A 6 -2.27 1.70 -3.08
CA SER A 6 -3.64 1.24 -3.25
C SER A 6 -4.45 2.21 -4.09
N HIS A 7 -5.39 1.68 -4.86
CA HIS A 7 -6.29 2.45 -5.71
C HIS A 7 -7.73 2.28 -5.23
N GLY A 8 -8.46 3.39 -5.21
CA GLY A 8 -9.85 3.43 -4.78
C GLY A 8 -10.73 4.27 -5.69
N SER A 9 -12.04 4.16 -5.49
CA SER A 9 -13.04 4.99 -6.17
C SER A 9 -13.53 6.17 -5.31
N SER A 10 -13.33 6.12 -4.00
CA SER A 10 -13.84 7.12 -3.06
C SER A 10 -12.70 8.01 -2.53
N LEU A 11 -12.59 9.22 -3.06
CA LEU A 11 -11.70 10.25 -2.51
C LEU A 11 -12.12 10.63 -1.09
N TYR A 12 -13.42 10.81 -0.86
CA TYR A 12 -13.95 11.14 0.45
C TYR A 12 -13.54 10.12 1.52
N GLY A 13 -13.65 8.81 1.22
CA GLY A 13 -13.30 7.76 2.18
C GLY A 13 -11.84 7.80 2.59
N VAL A 14 -10.92 8.06 1.65
CA VAL A 14 -9.48 8.15 1.94
C VAL A 14 -9.15 9.43 2.72
N LEU A 15 -9.74 10.56 2.36
CA LEU A 15 -9.57 11.81 3.10
C LEU A 15 -10.15 11.72 4.51
N ALA A 16 -11.35 11.13 4.66
CA ALA A 16 -11.99 10.95 5.97
C ALA A 16 -11.16 10.06 6.89
N TYR A 17 -10.58 9.00 6.37
CA TYR A 17 -9.67 8.13 7.14
C TYR A 17 -8.48 8.91 7.71
N ASN A 18 -7.83 9.72 6.87
CA ASN A 18 -6.67 10.50 7.31
C ASN A 18 -7.09 11.66 8.23
N GLN A 19 -8.22 12.33 7.94
CA GLN A 19 -8.73 13.41 8.78
C GLN A 19 -9.09 12.91 10.19
N LEU A 20 -9.70 11.74 10.30
CA LEU A 20 -9.97 11.13 11.61
C LEU A 20 -8.68 10.95 12.43
N LYS A 21 -7.59 10.54 11.78
CA LYS A 21 -6.29 10.43 12.45
C LYS A 21 -5.72 11.77 12.88
N VAL A 22 -5.96 12.84 12.10
CA VAL A 22 -5.57 14.20 12.47
C VAL A 22 -6.39 14.68 13.68
N ASP A 23 -7.70 14.47 13.67
CA ASP A 23 -8.61 14.83 14.76
C ASP A 23 -8.26 14.09 16.06
N GLU A 24 -7.83 12.83 15.96
CA GLU A 24 -7.34 12.01 17.08
C GLU A 24 -5.90 12.37 17.52
N ARG A 25 -5.22 13.33 16.88
CA ARG A 25 -3.82 13.69 17.11
C ARG A 25 -2.83 12.54 16.86
N HIS A 26 -3.19 11.61 16.00
CA HIS A 26 -2.36 10.50 15.54
C HIS A 26 -1.75 10.75 14.16
N ALA A 27 -2.06 11.89 13.56
CA ALA A 27 -1.48 12.38 12.32
C ALA A 27 -1.54 13.90 12.24
N ASP A 28 -0.75 14.48 11.34
CA ASP A 28 -0.84 15.87 10.92
C ASP A 28 -0.70 15.99 9.40
N VAL A 29 -1.26 17.07 8.84
CA VAL A 29 -1.02 17.44 7.44
C VAL A 29 0.37 18.05 7.36
N LEU A 30 1.30 17.33 6.75
CA LEU A 30 2.69 17.74 6.69
C LEU A 30 2.97 18.66 5.48
N PHE A 31 2.37 18.35 4.34
CA PHE A 31 2.62 19.04 3.09
C PHE A 31 1.47 18.86 2.10
N THR A 32 1.26 19.88 1.26
CA THR A 32 0.30 19.83 0.16
C THR A 32 0.96 20.29 -1.13
N SER A 33 0.58 19.68 -2.24
CA SER A 33 1.00 20.09 -3.58
C SER A 33 -0.24 20.28 -4.47
N ARG A 34 -0.34 21.43 -5.11
CA ARG A 34 -1.50 21.80 -5.97
C ARG A 34 -2.85 21.68 -5.27
N ILE A 35 -2.87 21.88 -3.98
CA ILE A 35 -4.08 21.94 -3.16
C ILE A 35 -4.38 23.41 -2.88
N ILE A 36 -5.65 23.78 -3.01
CA ILE A 36 -6.12 25.12 -2.64
C ILE A 36 -5.91 25.30 -1.14
N GLU A 37 -5.16 26.31 -0.75
CA GLU A 37 -4.91 26.59 0.67
C GLU A 37 -6.17 27.14 1.36
N PRO A 38 -6.44 26.76 2.61
CA PRO A 38 -7.49 27.38 3.40
C PRO A 38 -7.18 28.87 3.62
N GLN A 39 -8.23 29.70 3.78
CA GLN A 39 -8.04 31.11 4.09
C GLN A 39 -7.68 31.30 5.57
N GLY A 40 -6.58 32.01 5.84
CA GLY A 40 -6.10 32.27 7.19
C GLY A 40 -5.74 30.99 7.93
N ASP A 41 -5.96 30.98 9.25
CA ASP A 41 -5.65 29.84 10.12
C ASP A 41 -6.74 28.75 10.14
N ASN A 42 -7.59 28.71 9.12
CA ASN A 42 -8.64 27.68 9.06
C ASN A 42 -8.00 26.28 8.81
N PRO A 43 -8.51 25.23 9.49
CA PRO A 43 -8.01 23.89 9.28
C PRO A 43 -8.41 23.35 7.90
N TYR A 44 -7.65 22.42 7.39
CA TYR A 44 -8.02 21.64 6.22
C TYR A 44 -9.27 20.79 6.54
N THR A 45 -10.34 21.02 5.79
CA THR A 45 -11.54 20.17 5.86
C THR A 45 -11.61 19.24 4.66
N ILE A 46 -12.29 18.10 4.79
CA ILE A 46 -12.47 17.14 3.67
C ILE A 46 -13.11 17.85 2.46
N GLY A 47 -14.11 18.71 2.70
CA GLY A 47 -14.76 19.47 1.62
C GLY A 47 -13.81 20.43 0.92
N HIS A 48 -12.95 21.11 1.67
CA HIS A 48 -11.93 21.99 1.13
C HIS A 48 -10.92 21.23 0.28
N LEU A 49 -10.33 20.17 0.84
CA LEU A 49 -9.36 19.32 0.18
C LEU A 49 -9.91 18.70 -1.11
N SER A 50 -11.16 18.22 -1.07
CA SER A 50 -11.81 17.57 -2.22
C SER A 50 -11.93 18.46 -3.45
N ARG A 51 -12.04 19.79 -3.26
CA ARG A 51 -12.18 20.74 -4.39
C ARG A 51 -10.98 20.70 -5.32
N SER A 52 -9.77 20.57 -4.78
CA SER A 52 -8.53 20.56 -5.57
C SER A 52 -8.41 19.34 -6.48
N PHE A 53 -9.15 18.27 -6.21
CA PHE A 53 -9.21 17.07 -7.02
C PHE A 53 -10.40 17.07 -8.02
N GLY A 54 -11.31 18.04 -7.88
CA GLY A 54 -12.59 18.07 -8.60
C GLY A 54 -12.44 18.02 -10.09
N ASP A 55 -11.56 18.86 -10.66
CA ASP A 55 -11.36 18.96 -12.11
C ASP A 55 -10.81 17.65 -12.69
N TYR A 56 -9.85 17.02 -12.01
CA TYR A 56 -9.27 15.73 -12.41
C TYR A 56 -10.30 14.60 -12.38
N LEU A 57 -11.11 14.53 -11.33
CA LEU A 57 -12.13 13.50 -11.18
C LEU A 57 -13.31 13.72 -12.16
N THR A 58 -13.65 14.98 -12.45
CA THR A 58 -14.70 15.33 -13.43
C THR A 58 -14.25 15.01 -14.85
N ALA A 59 -12.99 15.24 -15.18
CA ALA A 59 -12.42 14.89 -16.48
C ALA A 59 -12.32 13.35 -16.69
N ASN A 60 -12.27 12.57 -15.61
CA ASN A 60 -12.14 11.12 -15.69
C ASN A 60 -13.37 10.47 -16.34
N ARG A 61 -13.15 9.67 -17.38
CA ARG A 61 -14.21 8.95 -18.11
C ARG A 61 -14.10 7.44 -18.08
N LYS A 62 -12.92 6.90 -17.80
CA LYS A 62 -12.62 5.46 -17.99
C LYS A 62 -12.00 4.77 -16.78
N THR A 63 -11.39 5.53 -15.87
CA THR A 63 -10.65 4.95 -14.75
C THR A 63 -11.61 4.65 -13.60
N GLU A 64 -11.88 3.39 -13.32
CA GLU A 64 -12.81 2.98 -12.25
C GLU A 64 -12.28 3.31 -10.84
N LYS A 65 -10.94 3.29 -10.67
CA LYS A 65 -10.28 3.56 -9.39
C LYS A 65 -9.28 4.72 -9.54
N PRO A 66 -9.78 5.96 -9.70
CA PRO A 66 -8.91 7.11 -9.95
C PRO A 66 -8.16 7.62 -8.73
N VAL A 67 -8.58 7.26 -7.52
CA VAL A 67 -7.98 7.71 -6.28
C VAL A 67 -6.75 6.87 -5.95
N LEU A 68 -5.65 7.54 -5.64
CA LEU A 68 -4.37 6.95 -5.28
C LEU A 68 -4.09 7.20 -3.78
N HIS A 69 -3.78 6.15 -3.05
CA HIS A 69 -3.35 6.22 -1.66
C HIS A 69 -2.05 5.44 -1.50
N ILE A 70 -1.01 6.14 -1.08
CA ILE A 70 0.33 5.60 -0.90
C ILE A 70 0.71 5.73 0.56
N SER A 71 1.32 4.69 1.13
CA SER A 71 1.99 4.79 2.42
C SER A 71 3.48 4.54 2.24
N LEU A 72 4.32 5.50 2.69
CA LEU A 72 5.77 5.38 2.70
C LEU A 72 6.24 5.11 4.13
N ASN A 73 6.95 4.02 4.29
CA ASN A 73 7.37 3.51 5.59
C ASN A 73 8.91 3.40 5.64
N PRO A 74 9.62 4.43 6.12
CA PRO A 74 11.04 4.34 6.42
C PRO A 74 11.32 3.28 7.50
N ASP A 75 12.59 2.89 7.67
CA ASP A 75 12.96 2.04 8.81
C ASP A 75 12.78 2.83 10.12
N PRO A 76 12.36 2.22 11.23
CA PRO A 76 12.24 2.91 12.52
C PRO A 76 13.54 3.57 13.01
N LYS A 77 14.67 3.15 12.49
CA LYS A 77 15.99 3.74 12.78
C LYS A 77 16.27 5.02 11.98
N ASP A 78 15.50 5.27 10.92
CA ASP A 78 15.62 6.47 10.11
C ASP A 78 14.82 7.59 10.78
N CYS A 79 15.48 8.35 11.69
CA CYS A 79 14.89 9.54 12.28
C CYS A 79 14.90 10.68 11.24
N LEU A 80 13.75 11.07 10.73
CA LEU A 80 13.63 12.13 9.74
C LEU A 80 13.09 13.43 10.36
N SER A 81 13.64 14.56 9.91
CA SER A 81 12.99 15.86 10.15
C SER A 81 11.79 16.04 9.20
N GLU A 82 10.96 17.04 9.48
CA GLU A 82 9.80 17.37 8.63
C GLU A 82 10.23 17.67 7.20
N GLU A 83 11.28 18.46 7.00
CA GLU A 83 11.79 18.80 5.66
C GLU A 83 12.27 17.58 4.91
N ARG A 84 12.85 16.59 5.60
CA ARG A 84 13.27 15.34 4.98
C ARG A 84 12.08 14.45 4.59
N PHE A 85 11.03 14.46 5.40
CA PHE A 85 9.78 13.77 5.06
C PHE A 85 9.10 14.41 3.84
N VAL A 86 9.05 15.75 3.77
CA VAL A 86 8.52 16.48 2.60
C VAL A 86 9.33 16.13 1.37
N SER A 87 10.65 16.29 1.42
CA SER A 87 11.54 15.97 0.29
C SER A 87 11.42 14.52 -0.17
N LEU A 88 11.23 13.58 0.77
CA LEU A 88 11.00 12.17 0.47
C LEU A 88 9.70 11.96 -0.31
N ALA A 89 8.61 12.59 0.13
CA ALA A 89 7.30 12.49 -0.51
C ALA A 89 7.33 13.08 -1.93
N GLU A 90 7.86 14.30 -2.08
CA GLU A 90 7.98 14.98 -3.38
C GLU A 90 8.80 14.15 -4.37
N GLU A 91 9.96 13.66 -3.95
CA GLU A 91 10.84 12.90 -4.83
C GLU A 91 10.24 11.53 -5.19
N TYR A 92 9.54 10.90 -4.26
CA TYR A 92 8.80 9.68 -4.56
C TYR A 92 7.68 9.91 -5.57
N MET A 93 6.85 10.93 -5.36
CA MET A 93 5.75 11.28 -6.26
C MET A 93 6.28 11.63 -7.66
N ARG A 94 7.33 12.43 -7.73
CA ARG A 94 7.98 12.80 -9.01
C ARG A 94 8.49 11.58 -9.76
N ARG A 95 9.22 10.65 -9.12
CA ARG A 95 9.78 9.45 -9.75
C ARG A 95 8.72 8.43 -10.15
N MET A 96 7.62 8.39 -9.43
CA MET A 96 6.48 7.54 -9.78
C MET A 96 5.63 8.12 -10.91
N GLY A 97 5.87 9.37 -11.34
CA GLY A 97 5.14 10.05 -12.40
C GLY A 97 3.88 10.77 -11.92
N PHE A 98 3.81 11.07 -10.63
CA PHE A 98 2.69 11.79 -10.00
C PHE A 98 3.07 13.19 -9.51
N GLY A 99 4.25 13.71 -9.87
CA GLY A 99 4.74 15.01 -9.39
C GLY A 99 3.87 16.19 -9.80
N ASP A 100 3.16 16.07 -10.93
CA ASP A 100 2.26 17.12 -11.44
C ASP A 100 0.80 16.95 -10.99
N GLN A 101 0.52 15.95 -10.15
CA GLN A 101 -0.82 15.72 -9.60
C GLN A 101 -1.04 16.55 -8.33
N PRO A 102 -2.30 16.90 -7.99
CA PRO A 102 -2.62 17.36 -6.65
C PRO A 102 -2.41 16.21 -5.64
N TYR A 103 -1.75 16.50 -4.54
CA TYR A 103 -1.63 15.52 -3.47
C TYR A 103 -1.47 16.16 -2.09
N ILE A 104 -1.84 15.41 -1.08
CA ILE A 104 -1.71 15.75 0.33
C ILE A 104 -0.84 14.70 0.98
N VAL A 105 0.09 15.14 1.82
CA VAL A 105 0.98 14.30 2.62
C VAL A 105 0.60 14.42 4.08
N TYR A 106 0.22 13.32 4.67
CA TYR A 106 -0.01 13.18 6.11
C TYR A 106 1.16 12.43 6.75
N ARG A 107 1.64 12.93 7.89
CA ARG A 107 2.56 12.19 8.75
C ARG A 107 1.73 11.51 9.83
N HIS A 108 1.84 10.20 9.94
CA HIS A 108 1.16 9.38 10.94
C HIS A 108 2.15 8.90 11.99
N ASN A 109 1.69 8.88 13.26
CA ASN A 109 2.42 8.39 14.43
C ASN A 109 1.61 7.36 15.25
N ASP A 110 0.54 6.80 14.66
CA ASP A 110 -0.40 5.87 15.30
C ASP A 110 0.18 4.45 15.53
N ILE A 111 1.35 4.17 15.00
CA ILE A 111 2.12 2.96 15.25
C ILE A 111 3.51 3.37 15.75
N GLY A 112 4.26 2.48 16.38
CA GLY A 112 5.56 2.76 17.01
C GLY A 112 6.65 3.34 16.08
N ARG A 113 6.28 3.96 14.96
CA ARG A 113 7.15 4.67 14.01
C ARG A 113 6.36 5.69 13.22
N GLU A 114 7.03 6.77 12.83
CA GLU A 114 6.47 7.74 11.90
C GLU A 114 6.46 7.18 10.47
N HIS A 115 5.39 7.48 9.74
CA HIS A 115 5.24 7.10 8.34
C HIS A 115 4.34 8.08 7.61
N LEU A 116 4.47 8.12 6.28
CA LEU A 116 3.67 9.02 5.45
C LEU A 116 2.49 8.30 4.82
N HIS A 117 1.38 9.00 4.74
CA HIS A 117 0.26 8.69 3.86
C HIS A 117 0.10 9.80 2.84
N ILE A 118 0.09 9.45 1.56
CA ILE A 118 -0.08 10.40 0.45
C ILE A 118 -1.39 10.07 -0.23
N VAL A 119 -2.28 11.06 -0.34
CA VAL A 119 -3.54 10.96 -1.06
C VAL A 119 -3.44 11.78 -2.33
N SER A 120 -3.72 11.17 -3.47
CA SER A 120 -3.66 11.79 -4.80
C SER A 120 -4.68 11.16 -5.75
N VAL A 121 -4.62 11.53 -7.02
CA VAL A 121 -5.37 10.92 -8.11
C VAL A 121 -4.45 10.47 -9.24
N ARG A 122 -4.85 9.40 -9.93
CA ARG A 122 -4.10 8.82 -11.06
C ARG A 122 -4.70 9.14 -12.42
N VAL A 123 -5.40 10.24 -12.51
CA VAL A 123 -5.91 10.80 -13.78
C VAL A 123 -5.40 12.22 -13.90
N ASP A 124 -4.95 12.59 -15.09
CA ASP A 124 -4.49 13.94 -15.39
C ASP A 124 -5.68 14.88 -15.66
N GLU A 125 -5.39 16.18 -15.87
CA GLU A 125 -6.38 17.22 -16.14
C GLU A 125 -7.22 16.94 -17.41
N THR A 126 -6.72 16.09 -18.32
CA THR A 126 -7.43 15.68 -19.54
C THR A 126 -8.29 14.43 -19.34
N GLY A 127 -8.29 13.86 -18.14
CA GLY A 127 -9.00 12.62 -17.78
C GLY A 127 -8.29 11.33 -18.22
N ARG A 128 -7.02 11.41 -18.63
CA ARG A 128 -6.21 10.24 -18.98
C ARG A 128 -5.61 9.63 -17.74
N ALA A 129 -5.62 8.30 -17.68
CA ALA A 129 -4.99 7.58 -16.59
C ALA A 129 -3.46 7.67 -16.67
N ILE A 130 -2.82 8.00 -15.56
CA ILE A 130 -1.39 7.81 -15.37
C ILE A 130 -1.14 6.30 -15.23
N SER A 131 -0.16 5.80 -15.97
CA SER A 131 0.12 4.36 -16.06
C SER A 131 0.48 3.74 -14.72
N ASP A 132 -0.25 2.69 -14.37
CA ASP A 132 0.03 1.79 -13.24
C ASP A 132 0.78 0.51 -13.66
N SER A 133 1.21 0.43 -14.92
CA SER A 133 1.98 -0.71 -15.42
C SER A 133 3.24 -0.93 -14.60
N TYR A 134 3.40 -2.17 -14.12
CA TYR A 134 4.52 -2.59 -13.25
C TYR A 134 4.73 -1.67 -12.03
N GLU A 135 3.66 -1.03 -11.53
CA GLU A 135 3.71 -0.01 -10.49
C GLU A 135 4.47 -0.47 -9.24
N HIS A 136 4.19 -1.69 -8.75
CA HIS A 136 4.91 -2.22 -7.59
C HIS A 136 6.41 -2.41 -7.85
N GLY A 137 6.79 -2.88 -9.04
CA GLY A 137 8.19 -3.02 -9.43
C GLY A 137 8.91 -1.67 -9.52
N ARG A 138 8.26 -0.68 -10.17
CA ARG A 138 8.76 0.71 -10.23
C ARG A 138 8.92 1.32 -8.85
N SER A 139 7.89 1.18 -8.01
CA SER A 139 7.90 1.66 -6.63
C SER A 139 9.04 1.05 -5.80
N MET A 140 9.26 -0.26 -5.91
CA MET A 140 10.39 -0.92 -5.25
C MET A 140 11.75 -0.36 -5.70
N LYS A 141 11.91 -0.12 -7.01
CA LYS A 141 13.13 0.49 -7.57
C LYS A 141 13.31 1.90 -7.02
N VAL A 142 12.27 2.73 -7.07
CA VAL A 142 12.27 4.10 -6.51
C VAL A 142 12.64 4.08 -5.03
N CYS A 143 12.05 3.16 -4.23
CA CYS A 143 12.39 3.03 -2.83
C CYS A 143 13.89 2.74 -2.61
N ARG A 144 14.49 1.84 -3.40
CA ARG A 144 15.95 1.53 -3.31
C ARG A 144 16.81 2.72 -3.69
N GLU A 145 16.39 3.51 -4.67
CA GLU A 145 17.08 4.73 -5.09
C GLU A 145 17.01 5.81 -4.01
N LEU A 146 15.84 6.02 -3.42
CA LEU A 146 15.63 6.98 -2.34
C LEU A 146 16.38 6.59 -1.07
N GLU A 147 16.41 5.31 -0.70
CA GLU A 147 17.23 4.85 0.42
C GLU A 147 18.70 5.23 0.25
N ARG A 148 19.25 5.06 -0.95
CA ARG A 148 20.64 5.46 -1.24
C ARG A 148 20.83 6.98 -1.20
N GLN A 149 19.88 7.73 -1.78
CA GLN A 149 19.97 9.19 -1.84
C GLN A 149 19.87 9.83 -0.46
N PHE A 150 18.96 9.35 0.38
CA PHE A 150 18.71 9.89 1.72
C PHE A 150 19.56 9.24 2.81
N GLY A 151 20.33 8.21 2.48
CA GLY A 151 21.16 7.48 3.45
C GLY A 151 20.33 6.64 4.43
N PHE A 152 19.16 6.15 4.01
CA PHE A 152 18.27 5.35 4.87
C PHE A 152 18.76 3.91 5.03
N VAL A 153 18.33 3.29 6.11
CA VAL A 153 18.51 1.86 6.31
C VAL A 153 17.82 1.09 5.19
N PRO A 154 18.57 0.30 4.39
CA PRO A 154 17.97 -0.45 3.31
C PRO A 154 16.95 -1.46 3.84
N ALA A 155 15.73 -1.47 3.27
CA ALA A 155 14.79 -2.54 3.56
C ALA A 155 15.35 -3.83 2.99
N THR A 156 15.98 -4.62 3.84
CA THR A 156 16.42 -5.97 3.50
C THR A 156 15.19 -6.82 3.17
N PRO A 157 15.19 -7.55 2.05
CA PRO A 157 14.22 -8.62 1.85
C PRO A 157 14.28 -9.49 3.11
N LYS A 158 13.12 -9.81 3.72
CA LYS A 158 13.11 -10.80 4.79
C LYS A 158 13.86 -12.01 4.26
N GLN A 159 15.09 -12.23 4.76
CA GLN A 159 15.79 -13.48 4.48
C GLN A 159 14.92 -14.58 5.06
N TRP A 160 14.33 -15.38 4.20
CA TRP A 160 13.80 -16.66 4.63
C TRP A 160 14.98 -17.42 5.22
N LYS A 161 14.85 -17.78 6.49
CA LYS A 161 15.77 -18.76 7.07
C LYS A 161 15.47 -20.05 6.33
N GLU A 162 16.36 -20.44 5.43
CA GLU A 162 16.31 -21.75 4.80
C GLU A 162 16.30 -22.79 5.94
N GLY A 163 15.39 -23.75 5.85
CA GLY A 163 15.34 -24.86 6.80
C GLY A 163 14.47 -24.65 8.04
N LEU A 164 13.65 -23.61 8.14
CA LEU A 164 12.61 -23.61 9.19
C LEU A 164 11.59 -24.70 8.86
N PRO A 165 11.32 -25.64 9.79
CA PRO A 165 10.30 -26.65 9.59
C PRO A 165 8.97 -25.95 9.32
N LEU A 166 8.30 -26.35 8.25
CA LEU A 166 6.96 -25.86 7.95
C LEU A 166 6.03 -26.33 9.07
N SER A 167 5.31 -25.40 9.68
CA SER A 167 4.35 -25.73 10.75
C SER A 167 2.92 -25.67 10.20
N PRO A 168 2.03 -26.56 10.65
CA PRO A 168 0.61 -26.47 10.34
C PRO A 168 0.02 -25.11 10.71
N VAL A 169 -0.98 -24.67 9.94
CA VAL A 169 -1.66 -23.39 10.17
C VAL A 169 -2.64 -23.52 11.33
N GLY A 170 -2.46 -22.70 12.37
CA GLY A 170 -3.38 -22.56 13.50
C GLY A 170 -4.39 -21.46 13.24
N TYR A 171 -5.63 -21.81 12.94
CA TYR A 171 -6.68 -20.83 12.61
C TYR A 171 -7.08 -19.91 13.77
N GLY A 172 -6.79 -20.31 15.02
CA GLY A 172 -7.05 -19.53 16.23
C GLY A 172 -5.91 -18.63 16.71
N ASP A 173 -4.71 -18.78 16.14
CA ASP A 173 -3.47 -18.18 16.70
C ASP A 173 -3.17 -16.76 16.20
N GLY A 174 -4.11 -16.14 15.48
CA GLY A 174 -3.92 -14.83 14.87
C GLY A 174 -2.94 -14.84 13.67
N ASN A 175 -2.78 -13.71 13.00
CA ASN A 175 -1.92 -13.54 11.81
C ASN A 175 -2.02 -14.68 10.76
N LEU A 176 -3.22 -15.17 10.50
CA LEU A 176 -3.50 -16.25 9.57
C LEU A 176 -2.82 -16.05 8.19
N LYS A 177 -2.85 -14.80 7.68
CA LYS A 177 -2.20 -14.45 6.42
C LYS A 177 -0.69 -14.70 6.44
N GLY A 178 -0.04 -14.44 7.57
CA GLY A 178 1.39 -14.70 7.76
C GLY A 178 1.69 -16.19 7.82
N GLN A 179 0.87 -16.97 8.53
CA GLN A 179 0.98 -18.42 8.64
C GLN A 179 0.80 -19.08 7.27
N LEU A 180 -0.27 -18.75 6.54
CA LEU A 180 -0.51 -19.22 5.16
C LEU A 180 0.67 -18.91 4.24
N ALA A 181 1.16 -17.66 4.26
CA ALA A 181 2.31 -17.27 3.45
C ALA A 181 3.58 -18.03 3.85
N GLY A 182 3.71 -18.39 5.14
CA GLY A 182 4.81 -19.17 5.71
C GLY A 182 4.87 -20.60 5.18
N VAL A 183 3.75 -21.18 4.81
CA VAL A 183 3.67 -22.52 4.22
C VAL A 183 3.68 -22.47 2.69
N ILE A 184 2.81 -21.66 2.09
CA ILE A 184 2.59 -21.65 0.64
C ILE A 184 3.84 -21.21 -0.14
N ARG A 185 4.54 -20.16 0.32
CA ARG A 185 5.69 -19.61 -0.41
C ARG A 185 6.90 -20.57 -0.45
N PRO A 186 7.32 -21.20 0.65
CA PRO A 186 8.39 -22.19 0.60
C PRO A 186 8.03 -23.38 -0.27
N LEU A 187 6.81 -23.91 -0.14
CA LEU A 187 6.38 -25.05 -0.95
C LEU A 187 6.40 -24.71 -2.46
N ALA A 188 5.91 -23.55 -2.85
CA ALA A 188 5.92 -23.12 -4.24
C ALA A 188 7.35 -22.88 -4.80
N ARG A 189 8.32 -22.55 -3.93
CA ARG A 189 9.71 -22.29 -4.31
C ARG A 189 10.57 -23.55 -4.38
N GLU A 190 10.40 -24.44 -3.40
CA GLU A 190 11.31 -25.58 -3.18
C GLU A 190 10.80 -26.86 -3.82
N TRP A 191 9.48 -26.95 -4.05
CA TRP A 191 8.83 -28.12 -4.60
C TRP A 191 8.27 -27.84 -6.00
N ARG A 192 8.47 -28.79 -6.91
CA ARG A 192 7.88 -28.75 -8.25
C ARG A 192 6.71 -29.74 -8.30
N PHE A 193 5.53 -29.22 -8.30
CA PHE A 193 4.30 -29.99 -8.44
C PHE A 193 3.98 -30.20 -9.91
N ARG A 194 3.62 -31.44 -10.27
CA ARG A 194 3.20 -31.79 -11.64
C ARG A 194 1.70 -31.53 -11.84
N THR A 195 0.92 -31.65 -10.77
CA THR A 195 -0.52 -31.51 -10.78
C THR A 195 -1.01 -30.64 -9.64
N LEU A 196 -2.20 -30.03 -9.83
CA LEU A 196 -2.87 -29.30 -8.75
C LEU A 196 -3.26 -30.23 -7.60
N GLY A 197 -3.53 -31.52 -7.89
CA GLY A 197 -3.83 -32.55 -6.90
C GLY A 197 -2.65 -32.79 -5.95
N GLU A 198 -1.42 -32.91 -6.46
CA GLU A 198 -0.21 -33.03 -5.64
C GLU A 198 -0.03 -31.82 -4.73
N TYR A 199 -0.23 -30.61 -5.29
CA TYR A 199 -0.12 -29.36 -4.53
C TYR A 199 -1.15 -29.30 -3.39
N ARG A 200 -2.40 -29.68 -3.67
CA ARG A 200 -3.48 -29.76 -2.67
C ARG A 200 -3.17 -30.78 -1.58
N ALA A 201 -2.67 -31.94 -1.95
CA ALA A 201 -2.32 -33.00 -1.00
C ALA A 201 -1.22 -32.53 -0.03
N VAL A 202 -0.19 -31.84 -0.53
CA VAL A 202 0.86 -31.31 0.33
C VAL A 202 0.36 -30.18 1.23
N LEU A 203 -0.46 -29.26 0.71
CA LEU A 203 -1.04 -28.18 1.52
C LEU A 203 -1.96 -28.70 2.63
N SER A 204 -2.69 -29.80 2.39
CA SER A 204 -3.56 -30.40 3.41
C SER A 204 -2.79 -30.92 4.62
N LEU A 205 -1.53 -31.35 4.48
CA LEU A 205 -0.66 -31.75 5.59
C LEU A 205 -0.39 -30.58 6.57
N TYR A 206 -0.56 -29.35 6.08
CA TYR A 206 -0.38 -28.13 6.88
C TYR A 206 -1.71 -27.48 7.27
N GLY A 207 -2.83 -28.21 7.14
CA GLY A 207 -4.16 -27.70 7.47
C GLY A 207 -4.73 -26.70 6.46
N ILE A 208 -4.20 -26.66 5.24
CA ILE A 208 -4.66 -25.72 4.18
C ILE A 208 -5.46 -26.49 3.13
N THR A 209 -6.72 -26.12 2.97
CA THR A 209 -7.58 -26.64 1.89
C THR A 209 -7.65 -25.60 0.75
N VAL A 210 -7.54 -26.10 -0.48
CA VAL A 210 -7.64 -25.26 -1.70
C VAL A 210 -8.79 -25.77 -2.55
N ASP A 211 -9.83 -24.96 -2.68
CA ASP A 211 -10.98 -25.23 -3.53
C ASP A 211 -10.91 -24.40 -4.81
N GLU A 212 -11.24 -25.06 -5.93
CA GLU A 212 -11.37 -24.39 -7.20
C GLU A 212 -12.80 -23.85 -7.34
N VAL A 213 -12.94 -22.54 -7.17
CA VAL A 213 -14.22 -21.90 -7.44
C VAL A 213 -14.29 -21.63 -8.93
N LYS A 214 -15.14 -22.32 -9.65
CA LYS A 214 -15.51 -21.96 -11.02
C LYS A 214 -16.28 -20.64 -10.98
N ALA A 215 -15.57 -19.55 -10.88
CA ALA A 215 -16.14 -18.23 -11.05
C ALA A 215 -15.92 -17.79 -12.48
N VAL A 216 -16.97 -17.31 -13.10
CA VAL A 216 -16.88 -16.52 -14.31
C VAL A 216 -15.99 -15.31 -13.97
N SER A 217 -14.71 -15.38 -14.37
CA SER A 217 -13.73 -14.28 -14.40
C SER A 217 -12.77 -14.02 -13.22
N TYR A 218 -12.85 -14.64 -12.02
CA TYR A 218 -11.82 -14.46 -10.99
C TYR A 218 -11.62 -15.71 -10.13
N THR A 219 -10.38 -16.15 -9.91
CA THR A 219 -10.01 -17.21 -8.97
C THR A 219 -9.90 -16.65 -7.56
N HIS A 220 -10.82 -16.98 -6.68
CA HIS A 220 -10.72 -16.71 -5.25
C HIS A 220 -10.26 -17.97 -4.51
N LEU A 221 -9.16 -17.87 -3.78
CA LEU A 221 -8.75 -18.88 -2.81
C LEU A 221 -9.53 -18.62 -1.50
N ARG A 222 -10.35 -19.58 -1.10
CA ARG A 222 -10.97 -19.62 0.22
C ARG A 222 -10.27 -20.68 1.07
N ALA A 223 -9.87 -20.30 2.28
CA ALA A 223 -9.49 -21.25 3.32
C ALA A 223 -10.75 -21.56 4.14
N HIS A 224 -11.12 -22.82 4.24
CA HIS A 224 -12.20 -23.28 5.12
C HIS A 224 -11.64 -23.96 6.35
N GLU A 225 -12.19 -23.61 7.52
CA GLU A 225 -11.96 -24.38 8.75
C GLU A 225 -12.64 -25.74 8.60
N THR A 226 -11.87 -26.81 8.69
CA THR A 226 -12.42 -28.15 8.87
C THR A 226 -12.84 -28.26 10.35
N LYS A 227 -14.16 -28.20 10.63
CA LYS A 227 -14.68 -28.62 11.92
C LYS A 227 -14.41 -30.10 12.08
N ALA A 228 -13.59 -30.44 13.07
CA ALA A 228 -13.45 -31.80 13.57
C ALA A 228 -14.74 -32.23 14.28
#